data_e65abb33778f99e4d2ebba60b5873947
#
_entry.id   e65abb33778f99e4d2ebba60b5873947
#
_cell.length_a   1.000
_cell.length_b   1.000
_cell.length_c   1.000
_cell.angle_alpha   90.00
_cell.angle_beta   90.00
_cell.angle_gamma   90.00
#
_symmetry.space_group_name_H-M   'P 1'
#
loop_
_entity.id
_entity.type
_entity.pdbx_description
1 polymer ?
#
loop_
_entity_poly.entity_id
_entity_poly.type
_entity_poly.pdbx_seq_one_letter_code
_entity_poly.pdbx_strand_id
1 'polypeptide(L)'
;MLFVYHFEEHAQFGPAATRLLQAAEHDQLQLVTSVLTLMEVLVVPKRERQEQLCRQYRELFASFPQLKVLPINESIAEVASDLRATYTLRTPDALHLATAIVAGAEAFVTEDRRLSNIAAIRVIGIVQAVS
;
A
#
# COMPACT_ATOMS: atom_id res chain seq x y z
N MET A 1 6.90 0.84 3.32
CA MET A 1 5.47 1.14 3.37
C MET A 1 5.21 2.64 3.26
N LEU A 2 4.44 3.06 2.26
CA LEU A 2 4.20 4.47 1.91
C LEU A 2 3.76 5.33 3.08
N PHE A 3 2.71 4.92 3.78
CA PHE A 3 2.12 5.73 4.86
C PHE A 3 3.06 5.84 6.07
N VAL A 4 3.73 4.75 6.41
CA VAL A 4 4.70 4.74 7.50
C VAL A 4 5.88 5.64 7.17
N TYR A 5 6.39 5.60 5.94
CA TYR A 5 7.48 6.48 5.51
C TYR A 5 7.13 7.96 5.65
N HIS A 6 5.90 8.31 5.32
CA HIS A 6 5.45 9.71 5.41
C HIS A 6 5.27 10.16 6.85
N PHE A 7 4.47 9.42 7.65
CA PHE A 7 4.14 9.85 9.02
C PHE A 7 5.30 9.73 10.00
N GLU A 8 6.18 8.78 9.79
CA GLU A 8 7.35 8.57 10.66
C GLU A 8 8.62 9.17 10.08
N GLU A 9 8.49 10.01 9.06
CA GLU A 9 9.58 10.79 8.46
C GLU A 9 10.81 9.95 8.12
N HIS A 10 10.60 8.84 7.42
CA HIS A 10 11.66 7.93 7.01
C HIS A 10 12.75 8.71 6.23
N ALA A 11 14.01 8.58 6.65
CA ALA A 11 15.11 9.38 6.11
C ALA A 11 15.31 9.20 4.60
N GLN A 12 15.16 7.98 4.09
CA GLN A 12 15.38 7.67 2.68
C GLN A 12 14.11 7.82 1.83
N PHE A 13 12.97 7.32 2.32
CA PHE A 13 11.75 7.23 1.52
C PHE A 13 10.66 8.21 1.92
N GLY A 14 10.81 8.91 3.05
CA GLY A 14 9.80 9.86 3.53
C GLY A 14 9.48 10.97 2.53
N PRO A 15 10.49 11.67 1.95
CA PRO A 15 10.23 12.73 0.97
C PRO A 15 9.48 12.24 -0.27
N ALA A 16 9.83 11.06 -0.80
CA ALA A 16 9.13 10.48 -1.94
C ALA A 16 7.69 10.08 -1.58
N ALA A 17 7.49 9.51 -0.38
CA ALA A 17 6.16 9.18 0.12
C ALA A 17 5.29 10.43 0.24
N THR A 18 5.84 11.51 0.77
CA THR A 18 5.14 12.80 0.89
C THR A 18 4.73 13.34 -0.48
N ARG A 19 5.63 13.29 -1.47
CA ARG A 19 5.31 13.75 -2.83
C ARG A 19 4.20 12.92 -3.47
N LEU A 20 4.19 11.61 -3.23
CA LEU A 20 3.16 10.73 -3.77
C LEU A 20 1.79 11.06 -3.17
N LEU A 21 1.73 11.29 -1.86
CA LEU A 21 0.50 11.70 -1.18
C LEU A 21 0.04 13.08 -1.64
N GLN A 22 0.96 14.03 -1.84
CA GLN A 22 0.63 15.36 -2.37
C GLN A 22 0.06 15.27 -3.79
N ALA A 23 0.60 14.39 -4.64
CA ALA A 23 0.07 14.18 -5.98
C ALA A 23 -1.39 13.69 -5.93
N ALA A 24 -1.72 12.82 -4.98
CA ALA A 24 -3.10 12.38 -4.78
C ALA A 24 -3.99 13.51 -4.29
N GLU A 25 -3.52 14.35 -3.36
CA GLU A 25 -4.25 15.52 -2.89
C GLU A 25 -4.59 16.50 -4.02
N HIS A 26 -3.72 16.62 -5.01
CA HIS A 26 -3.90 17.51 -6.16
C HIS A 26 -4.56 16.82 -7.37
N ASP A 27 -5.21 15.69 -7.15
CA ASP A 27 -5.92 14.92 -8.17
C ASP A 27 -5.04 14.45 -9.34
N GLN A 28 -3.73 14.36 -9.15
CA GLN A 28 -2.79 13.94 -10.20
C GLN A 28 -2.68 12.43 -10.32
N LEU A 29 -3.08 11.69 -9.29
CA LEU A 29 -3.13 10.23 -9.31
C LEU A 29 -4.13 9.72 -8.27
N GLN A 30 -4.54 8.47 -8.44
CA GLN A 30 -5.39 7.78 -7.48
C GLN A 30 -4.60 6.67 -6.80
N LEU A 31 -4.69 6.61 -5.48
CA LEU A 31 -4.07 5.57 -4.67
C LEU A 31 -5.09 4.50 -4.31
N VAL A 32 -4.66 3.26 -4.35
CA VAL A 32 -5.46 2.11 -3.92
C VAL A 32 -4.66 1.33 -2.89
N THR A 33 -5.30 0.93 -1.83
CA THR A 33 -4.70 0.05 -0.82
C THR A 33 -5.72 -0.95 -0.31
N SER A 34 -5.24 -1.97 0.38
CA SER A 34 -6.09 -2.97 1.03
C SER A 34 -6.41 -2.55 2.46
N VAL A 35 -7.58 -2.94 2.95
CA VAL A 35 -7.92 -2.82 4.37
C VAL A 35 -6.89 -3.54 5.25
N LEU A 36 -6.17 -4.52 4.70
CA LEU A 36 -5.05 -5.19 5.38
C LEU A 36 -3.96 -4.20 5.78
N THR A 37 -3.72 -3.17 4.95
CA THR A 37 -2.73 -2.13 5.26
C THR A 37 -3.10 -1.36 6.51
N LEU A 38 -4.40 -1.11 6.74
CA LEU A 38 -4.84 -0.46 7.97
C LEU A 38 -4.44 -1.28 9.21
N MET A 39 -4.63 -2.59 9.15
CA MET A 39 -4.19 -3.48 10.24
C MET A 39 -2.68 -3.37 10.43
N GLU A 40 -1.93 -3.44 9.34
CA GLU A 40 -0.46 -3.43 9.40
C GLU A 40 0.10 -2.13 9.99
N VAL A 41 -0.45 -0.98 9.61
CA VAL A 41 0.05 0.31 10.12
C VAL A 41 -0.34 0.55 11.58
N LEU A 42 -1.39 -0.09 12.07
CA LEU A 42 -1.86 0.12 13.45
C LEU A 42 -1.16 -0.77 14.48
N VAL A 43 -0.48 -1.84 14.07
CA VAL A 43 0.10 -2.82 15.01
C VAL A 43 1.11 -2.16 15.94
N VAL A 44 2.15 -1.51 15.41
CA VAL A 44 3.20 -0.90 16.24
C VAL A 44 2.67 0.27 17.06
N PRO A 45 1.92 1.24 16.49
CA PRO A 45 1.35 2.32 17.30
C PRO A 45 0.46 1.84 18.44
N LYS A 46 -0.33 0.79 18.23
CA LYS A 46 -1.16 0.21 19.31
C LYS A 46 -0.31 -0.45 20.38
N ARG A 47 0.72 -1.20 19.96
CA ARG A 47 1.63 -1.85 20.91
C ARG A 47 2.37 -0.83 21.77
N GLU A 48 2.74 0.29 21.21
CA GLU A 48 3.47 1.36 21.89
C GLU A 48 2.56 2.42 22.50
N ARG A 49 1.23 2.20 22.46
CA ARG A 49 0.22 3.10 23.03
C ARG A 49 0.27 4.53 22.48
N GLN A 50 0.61 4.66 21.20
CA GLN A 50 0.64 5.94 20.49
C GLN A 50 -0.74 6.23 19.90
N GLU A 51 -1.67 6.65 20.76
CA GLU A 51 -3.08 6.82 20.36
C GLU A 51 -3.27 7.90 19.30
N GLN A 52 -2.49 8.97 19.34
CA GLN A 52 -2.60 10.04 18.36
C GLN A 52 -2.17 9.57 16.97
N LEU A 53 -1.10 8.79 16.87
CA LEU A 53 -0.66 8.21 15.61
C LEU A 53 -1.71 7.24 15.06
N CYS A 54 -2.32 6.44 15.92
CA CYS A 54 -3.43 5.57 15.52
C CYS A 54 -4.60 6.38 14.92
N ARG A 55 -4.96 7.50 15.53
CA ARG A 55 -6.01 8.39 15.00
C ARG A 55 -5.63 8.96 13.64
N GLN A 56 -4.38 9.38 13.47
CA GLN A 56 -3.90 9.90 12.18
C GLN A 56 -4.04 8.87 11.07
N TYR A 57 -3.67 7.61 11.34
CA TYR A 57 -3.84 6.54 10.35
C TYR A 57 -5.31 6.27 10.05
N ARG A 58 -6.17 6.22 11.07
CA ARG A 58 -7.61 6.00 10.84
C ARG A 58 -8.23 7.11 10.01
N GLU A 59 -7.89 8.36 10.29
CA GLU A 59 -8.40 9.51 9.55
C GLU A 59 -7.93 9.47 8.09
N LEU A 60 -6.65 9.14 7.87
CA LEU A 60 -6.12 9.02 6.52
C LEU A 60 -6.88 7.97 5.72
N PHE A 61 -7.09 6.79 6.29
CA PHE A 61 -7.78 5.70 5.60
C PHE A 61 -9.26 6.00 5.39
N ALA A 62 -9.88 6.79 6.24
CA ALA A 62 -11.29 7.14 6.12
C ALA A 62 -11.55 8.26 5.13
N SER A 63 -10.63 9.21 4.96
CA SER A 63 -10.96 10.47 4.27
C SER A 63 -9.86 11.06 3.39
N PHE A 64 -8.71 10.41 3.23
CA PHE A 64 -7.65 10.98 2.40
C PHE A 64 -8.11 11.09 0.94
N PRO A 65 -7.93 12.26 0.30
CA PRO A 65 -8.36 12.45 -1.09
C PRO A 65 -7.69 11.46 -2.04
N GLN A 66 -8.48 10.88 -2.96
CA GLN A 66 -8.00 9.94 -3.96
C GLN A 66 -7.37 8.66 -3.39
N LEU A 67 -7.63 8.34 -2.13
CA LEU A 67 -7.24 7.05 -1.55
C LEU A 67 -8.47 6.14 -1.48
N LYS A 68 -8.41 5.03 -2.17
CA LYS A 68 -9.44 4.00 -2.13
C LYS A 68 -8.94 2.82 -1.30
N VAL A 69 -9.63 2.50 -0.22
CA VAL A 69 -9.32 1.35 0.64
C VAL A 69 -10.30 0.23 0.31
N LEU A 70 -9.79 -0.89 -0.19
CA LEU A 70 -10.62 -2.01 -0.62
C LEU A 70 -10.68 -3.10 0.43
N PRO A 71 -11.87 -3.67 0.68
CA PRO A 71 -11.98 -4.87 1.51
C PRO A 71 -11.39 -6.08 0.80
N ILE A 72 -10.99 -7.08 1.56
CA ILE A 72 -10.55 -8.35 1.00
C ILE A 72 -11.81 -9.19 0.76
N ASN A 73 -12.19 -9.26 -0.50
CA ASN A 73 -13.37 -10.02 -0.91
C ASN A 73 -12.97 -11.33 -1.62
N GLU A 74 -13.97 -12.06 -2.11
CA GLU A 74 -13.76 -13.34 -2.77
C GLU A 74 -12.92 -13.23 -4.04
N SER A 75 -13.16 -12.19 -4.86
CA SER A 75 -12.38 -11.95 -6.07
C SER A 75 -10.89 -11.73 -5.74
N ILE A 76 -10.60 -10.97 -4.73
CA ILE A 76 -9.21 -10.72 -4.29
C ILE A 76 -8.59 -12.02 -3.76
N ALA A 77 -9.34 -12.81 -3.00
CA ALA A 77 -8.86 -14.10 -2.51
C ALA A 77 -8.50 -15.05 -3.66
N GLU A 78 -9.33 -15.10 -4.70
CA GLU A 78 -9.06 -15.92 -5.87
C GLU A 78 -7.78 -15.51 -6.59
N VAL A 79 -7.62 -14.22 -6.86
CA VAL A 79 -6.40 -13.70 -7.51
C VAL A 79 -5.17 -13.95 -6.63
N ALA A 80 -5.29 -13.76 -5.32
CA ALA A 80 -4.20 -14.05 -4.41
C ALA A 80 -3.79 -15.52 -4.44
N SER A 81 -4.74 -16.43 -4.55
CA SER A 81 -4.44 -17.86 -4.68
C SER A 81 -3.70 -18.18 -5.97
N ASP A 82 -4.08 -17.57 -7.08
CA ASP A 82 -3.37 -17.69 -8.35
C ASP A 82 -1.92 -17.21 -8.23
N LEU A 83 -1.72 -16.07 -7.57
CA LEU A 83 -0.38 -15.52 -7.37
C LEU A 83 0.50 -16.44 -6.52
N ARG A 84 -0.06 -17.00 -5.45
CA ARG A 84 0.68 -17.94 -4.60
C ARG A 84 0.95 -19.28 -5.28
N ALA A 85 0.09 -19.69 -6.19
CA ALA A 85 0.31 -20.91 -6.97
C ALA A 85 1.42 -20.73 -8.01
N THR A 86 1.64 -19.51 -8.48
CA THR A 86 2.63 -19.20 -9.53
C THR A 86 3.97 -18.73 -8.95
N TYR A 87 3.93 -17.92 -7.91
CA TYR A 87 5.11 -17.28 -7.30
C TYR A 87 5.29 -17.71 -5.84
N THR A 88 6.52 -17.64 -5.34
CA THR A 88 6.80 -17.87 -3.93
C THR A 88 6.50 -16.59 -3.16
N LEU A 89 5.27 -16.46 -2.67
CA LEU A 89 4.79 -15.26 -1.96
C LEU A 89 4.22 -15.62 -0.60
N ARG A 90 4.42 -14.73 0.37
CA ARG A 90 3.71 -14.78 1.64
C ARG A 90 2.27 -14.33 1.43
N THR A 91 1.36 -14.79 2.30
CA THR A 91 -0.06 -14.46 2.19
C THR A 91 -0.33 -12.95 2.16
N PRO A 92 0.26 -12.11 3.05
CA PRO A 92 0.02 -10.67 2.97
C PRO A 92 0.46 -10.04 1.64
N ASP A 93 1.61 -10.44 1.12
CA ASP A 93 2.11 -9.93 -0.16
C ASP A 93 1.17 -10.29 -1.30
N ALA A 94 0.68 -11.53 -1.32
CA ALA A 94 -0.26 -11.98 -2.34
C ALA A 94 -1.59 -11.19 -2.26
N LEU A 95 -2.08 -10.91 -1.07
CA LEU A 95 -3.30 -10.14 -0.87
C LEU A 95 -3.16 -8.69 -1.32
N HIS A 96 -2.02 -8.05 -1.04
CA HIS A 96 -1.76 -6.69 -1.49
C HIS A 96 -1.66 -6.60 -3.02
N LEU A 97 -0.92 -7.52 -3.64
CA LEU A 97 -0.81 -7.57 -5.09
C LEU A 97 -2.15 -7.86 -5.75
N ALA A 98 -2.91 -8.80 -5.21
CA ALA A 98 -4.25 -9.14 -5.72
C ALA A 98 -5.20 -7.95 -5.65
N THR A 99 -5.14 -7.18 -4.56
CA THR A 99 -5.94 -5.96 -4.41
C THR A 99 -5.64 -4.96 -5.52
N ALA A 100 -4.36 -4.72 -5.80
CA ALA A 100 -3.95 -3.83 -6.88
C ALA A 100 -4.43 -4.31 -8.25
N ILE A 101 -4.30 -5.60 -8.51
CA ILE A 101 -4.72 -6.19 -9.80
C ILE A 101 -6.23 -6.08 -9.98
N VAL A 102 -7.01 -6.47 -8.98
CA VAL A 102 -8.48 -6.41 -9.05
C VAL A 102 -8.98 -4.98 -9.18
N ALA A 103 -8.31 -4.04 -8.54
CA ALA A 103 -8.64 -2.61 -8.64
C ALA A 103 -8.27 -2.00 -10.00
N GLY A 104 -7.51 -2.71 -10.84
CA GLY A 104 -7.03 -2.19 -12.11
C GLY A 104 -5.93 -1.16 -11.98
N ALA A 105 -5.13 -1.23 -10.92
CA ALA A 105 -4.01 -0.31 -10.74
C ALA A 105 -2.96 -0.48 -11.83
N GLU A 106 -2.36 0.62 -12.26
CA GLU A 106 -1.33 0.61 -13.30
C GLU A 106 -0.01 0.07 -12.78
N ALA A 107 0.27 0.23 -11.49
CA ALA A 107 1.52 -0.21 -10.89
C ALA A 107 1.33 -0.52 -9.40
N PHE A 108 2.19 -1.38 -8.89
CA PHE A 108 2.30 -1.69 -7.47
C PHE A 108 3.58 -1.07 -6.92
N VAL A 109 3.44 -0.21 -5.91
CA VAL A 109 4.57 0.52 -5.33
C VAL A 109 5.08 -0.21 -4.10
N THR A 110 6.34 -0.64 -4.14
CA THR A 110 6.97 -1.35 -3.01
C THR A 110 8.48 -1.16 -3.04
N GLU A 111 9.10 -1.23 -1.88
CA GLU A 111 10.55 -1.30 -1.76
C GLU A 111 11.06 -2.74 -1.56
N ASP A 112 10.14 -3.71 -1.51
CA ASP A 112 10.50 -5.12 -1.34
C ASP A 112 10.94 -5.72 -2.68
N ARG A 113 12.25 -5.91 -2.84
CA ARG A 113 12.85 -6.45 -4.06
C ARG A 113 12.43 -7.89 -4.38
N ARG A 114 11.92 -8.62 -3.39
CA ARG A 114 11.42 -9.99 -3.61
C ARG A 114 10.21 -10.00 -4.54
N LEU A 115 9.50 -8.88 -4.67
CA LEU A 115 8.33 -8.76 -5.52
C LEU A 115 8.64 -8.27 -6.93
N SER A 116 9.91 -8.01 -7.26
CA SER A 116 10.29 -7.45 -8.56
C SER A 116 10.09 -8.39 -9.74
N ASN A 117 9.97 -9.71 -9.49
CA ASN A 117 9.79 -10.72 -10.54
C ASN A 117 8.32 -11.04 -10.85
N ILE A 118 7.38 -10.30 -10.28
CA ILE A 118 5.95 -10.50 -10.55
C ILE A 118 5.60 -9.90 -11.92
N ALA A 119 5.06 -10.74 -12.81
CA ALA A 119 4.71 -10.31 -14.16
C ALA A 119 3.26 -9.81 -14.29
N ALA A 120 2.40 -10.16 -13.32
CA ALA A 120 0.96 -9.86 -13.39
C ALA A 120 0.64 -8.37 -13.28
N ILE A 121 1.54 -7.57 -12.70
CA ILE A 121 1.40 -6.12 -12.57
C ILE A 121 2.80 -5.49 -12.58
N ARG A 122 2.90 -4.25 -13.06
CA ARG A 122 4.14 -3.50 -13.01
C ARG A 122 4.51 -3.18 -11.56
N VAL A 123 5.69 -3.57 -11.13
CA VAL A 123 6.19 -3.33 -9.77
C VAL A 123 7.28 -2.26 -9.81
N ILE A 124 7.11 -1.19 -9.06
CA ILE A 124 8.04 -0.06 -9.03
C ILE A 124 8.37 0.36 -7.59
N GLY A 125 9.53 0.99 -7.42
CA GLY A 125 9.89 1.59 -6.14
C GLY A 125 9.23 2.95 -5.94
N ILE A 126 9.22 3.42 -4.69
CA ILE A 126 8.54 4.68 -4.34
C ILE A 126 9.20 5.90 -5.00
N VAL A 127 10.52 5.91 -5.14
CA VAL A 127 11.24 7.01 -5.81
C VAL A 127 10.88 7.03 -7.31
N GLN A 128 10.81 5.87 -7.94
CA GLN A 128 10.40 5.75 -9.34
C GLN A 128 8.97 6.25 -9.56
N ALA A 129 8.08 6.01 -8.60
CA ALA A 129 6.67 6.39 -8.70
C ALA A 129 6.48 7.91 -8.78
N VAL A 130 7.41 8.71 -8.23
CA VAL A 130 7.33 10.18 -8.22
C VAL A 130 8.31 10.85 -9.19
N SER A 131 9.00 10.06 -9.99
CA SER A 131 9.96 10.57 -10.98
C SER A 131 9.30 11.03 -12.26
#